data_250ab92b656bbfcb7d96dc506f0894e4
#
_entry.id   250ab92b656bbfcb7d96dc506f0894e4
#
_cell.length_a   1.000
_cell.length_b   1.000
_cell.length_c   1.000
_cell.angle_alpha   90.00
_cell.angle_beta   90.00
_cell.angle_gamma   90.00
#
_symmetry.space_group_name_H-M   'P 1'
#
loop_
_entity.id
_entity.type
_entity.pdbx_description
1 polymer ?
#
loop_
_entity_poly.entity_id
_entity_poly.type
_entity_poly.pdbx_seq_one_letter_code
_entity_poly.pdbx_strand_id
1 'polypeptide(L)'
;QRQMCIRDSDNILDSDGDPDYYPYQTLYGLGYKNGSEAGAYFTVIANPSLKWETQISTDIALEFGLFDCLTGTIEYFKKDSKDLLFDVSQPASVGVTSIIQNIGKVTNSGVEIELDYNAFKNKDWSVSVGANATFVKNKIKNLPATMKENGYISGSKKWLEGKSIYEFWLRQWHGVDPQTGDGLYVADVSKYNQGNIGTGDGNITQSQFDEYKKTVVTIDGKELTNSYTYAKYDFSGSSIPDVYGGFNVRVSYKNFDLAAVFSYQLGGQILDTNYATMMSMTEFGYAQ
;
A
#
# COMPACT_ATOMS: atom_id res chain seq x y z
N GLN A 1 -11.15 25.05 10.50
CA GLN A 1 -10.70 24.73 11.87
C GLN A 1 -9.42 23.90 11.78
N ARG A 2 -8.27 24.46 12.20
CA ARG A 2 -7.04 23.69 12.36
C ARG A 2 -7.19 22.84 13.61
N GLN A 3 -7.56 21.58 13.45
CA GLN A 3 -7.42 20.61 14.50
C GLN A 3 -5.94 20.21 14.57
N MET A 4 -5.27 20.71 15.59
CA MET A 4 -3.91 20.29 15.93
C MET A 4 -4.05 18.89 16.56
N CYS A 5 -3.79 17.85 15.80
CA CYS A 5 -3.68 16.50 16.33
C CYS A 5 -2.36 16.38 17.10
N ILE A 6 -2.44 16.24 18.41
CA ILE A 6 -1.31 16.03 19.35
C ILE A 6 -0.77 14.57 19.25
N ARG A 7 -1.08 13.83 18.21
CA ARG A 7 -0.78 12.37 18.09
C ARG A 7 0.36 11.98 17.16
N ASP A 8 1.17 12.92 16.69
CA ASP A 8 2.19 12.58 15.69
C ASP A 8 3.46 11.92 16.28
N SER A 9 3.60 11.92 17.61
CA SER A 9 4.66 11.16 18.28
C SER A 9 4.40 9.64 18.30
N ASP A 10 3.15 9.22 18.11
CA ASP A 10 2.78 7.79 18.11
C ASP A 10 3.26 7.04 16.84
N ASN A 11 3.75 7.75 15.83
CA ASN A 11 4.24 7.16 14.58
C ASN A 11 5.75 6.95 14.54
N ILE A 12 6.48 7.49 15.50
CA ILE A 12 7.92 7.30 15.64
C ILE A 12 8.13 6.42 16.85
N LEU A 13 8.44 5.15 16.60
CA LEU A 13 8.72 4.18 17.63
C LEU A 13 10.22 3.96 17.72
N ASP A 14 10.72 3.78 18.94
CA ASP A 14 12.08 3.33 19.17
C ASP A 14 12.25 1.83 18.86
N SER A 15 13.45 1.28 19.10
CA SER A 15 13.75 -0.14 18.87
C SER A 15 12.89 -1.10 19.68
N ASP A 16 12.30 -0.64 20.76
CA ASP A 16 11.49 -1.45 21.70
C ASP A 16 9.99 -1.30 21.42
N GLY A 17 9.63 -0.43 20.46
CA GLY A 17 8.25 -0.19 20.04
C GLY A 17 7.54 0.89 20.86
N ASP A 18 8.27 1.62 21.70
CA ASP A 18 7.76 2.74 22.47
C ASP A 18 7.87 4.06 21.68
N PRO A 19 6.98 5.05 21.93
CA PRO A 19 7.05 6.34 21.26
C PRO A 19 8.37 7.07 21.51
N ASP A 20 9.08 7.44 20.43
CA ASP A 20 10.25 8.27 20.52
C ASP A 20 9.85 9.73 20.72
N TYR A 21 9.98 10.21 21.95
CA TYR A 21 9.58 11.58 22.34
C TYR A 21 10.54 12.67 21.88
N TYR A 22 11.75 12.31 21.44
CA TYR A 22 12.81 13.27 21.12
C TYR A 22 13.50 13.00 19.77
N PRO A 23 12.79 12.72 18.68
CA PRO A 23 13.39 12.35 17.39
C PRO A 23 14.17 13.50 16.75
N TYR A 24 14.04 14.72 17.28
CA TYR A 24 14.79 15.90 16.85
C TYR A 24 16.15 16.06 17.56
N GLN A 25 16.45 15.23 18.56
CA GLN A 25 17.71 15.26 19.32
C GLN A 25 18.64 14.12 18.93
N THR A 26 19.95 14.38 19.05
CA THR A 26 20.95 13.32 18.94
C THR A 26 21.00 12.53 20.22
N LEU A 27 20.78 11.22 20.15
CA LEU A 27 20.84 10.32 21.28
C LEU A 27 22.08 9.41 21.18
N TYR A 28 22.63 9.06 22.34
CA TYR A 28 23.78 8.19 22.46
C TYR A 28 23.45 6.95 23.28
N GLY A 29 23.77 5.78 22.76
CA GLY A 29 23.78 4.53 23.50
C GLY A 29 25.04 4.48 24.37
N LEU A 30 24.84 4.26 25.67
CA LEU A 30 25.90 4.12 26.66
C LEU A 30 26.09 2.64 27.04
N GLY A 31 27.22 2.33 27.71
CA GLY A 31 27.47 0.98 28.21
C GLY A 31 28.26 0.07 27.26
N TYR A 32 28.61 0.57 26.09
CA TYR A 32 29.51 -0.13 25.18
C TYR A 32 30.96 0.08 25.60
N LYS A 33 31.78 -0.93 25.35
CA LYS A 33 33.19 -0.93 25.75
C LYS A 33 34.05 -1.26 24.52
N ASN A 34 35.13 -0.51 24.35
CA ASN A 34 36.22 -0.85 23.47
C ASN A 34 37.41 -1.32 24.34
N GLY A 35 37.49 -2.61 24.58
CA GLY A 35 38.41 -3.13 25.57
C GLY A 35 38.00 -2.75 26.99
N SER A 36 38.87 -2.01 27.73
CA SER A 36 38.64 -1.52 29.07
C SER A 36 38.00 -0.13 29.13
N GLU A 37 37.92 0.56 28.02
CA GLU A 37 37.41 1.93 27.94
C GLU A 37 35.90 1.98 27.67
N ALA A 38 35.19 2.87 28.39
CA ALA A 38 33.77 3.09 28.18
C ALA A 38 33.57 3.84 26.85
N GLY A 39 32.69 3.33 26.01
CA GLY A 39 32.33 3.91 24.73
C GLY A 39 30.87 4.34 24.68
N ALA A 40 30.58 5.27 23.78
CA ALA A 40 29.24 5.65 23.39
C ALA A 40 29.14 5.66 21.87
N TYR A 41 27.97 5.33 21.34
CA TYR A 41 27.71 5.43 19.90
C TYR A 41 26.40 6.17 19.66
N PHE A 42 26.24 6.71 18.47
CA PHE A 42 24.97 7.34 18.07
C PHE A 42 23.89 6.29 17.92
N THR A 43 22.77 6.44 18.63
CA THR A 43 21.56 5.65 18.41
C THR A 43 20.63 6.39 17.46
N VAL A 44 20.55 7.72 17.60
CA VAL A 44 19.73 8.60 16.75
C VAL A 44 20.56 9.82 16.38
N ILE A 45 20.54 10.20 15.12
CA ILE A 45 21.10 11.50 14.68
C ILE A 45 19.98 12.51 14.61
N ALA A 46 20.19 13.66 15.22
CA ALA A 46 19.26 14.77 15.25
C ALA A 46 18.82 15.22 13.86
N ASN A 47 17.54 15.49 13.73
CA ASN A 47 17.02 16.29 12.61
C ASN A 47 16.28 17.52 13.15
N PRO A 48 16.98 18.64 13.38
CA PRO A 48 16.35 19.86 13.90
C PRO A 48 15.35 20.50 12.92
N SER A 49 15.28 20.01 11.68
CA SER A 49 14.32 20.45 10.66
C SER A 49 13.01 19.68 10.69
N LEU A 50 12.82 18.77 11.64
CA LEU A 50 11.57 18.02 11.77
C LEU A 50 10.38 18.95 11.98
N LYS A 51 9.32 18.64 11.26
CA LYS A 51 8.04 19.36 11.30
C LYS A 51 6.91 18.37 11.57
N TRP A 52 5.79 18.90 12.00
CA TRP A 52 4.56 18.15 12.09
C TRP A 52 4.06 17.75 10.71
N GLU A 53 3.55 16.55 10.60
CA GLU A 53 2.79 16.14 9.42
C GLU A 53 1.57 17.07 9.25
N THR A 54 1.28 17.44 8.03
CA THR A 54 0.18 18.34 7.73
C THR A 54 -0.83 17.65 6.83
N GLN A 55 -2.09 17.58 7.26
CA GLN A 55 -3.20 17.15 6.44
C GLN A 55 -4.06 18.33 6.03
N ILE A 56 -4.28 18.47 4.73
CA ILE A 56 -5.19 19.46 4.14
C ILE A 56 -6.36 18.70 3.51
N SER A 57 -7.56 18.95 4.01
CA SER A 57 -8.80 18.41 3.46
C SER A 57 -9.56 19.49 2.70
N THR A 58 -10.10 19.12 1.56
CA THR A 58 -11.00 19.94 0.76
C THR A 58 -12.18 19.06 0.38
N ASP A 59 -13.37 19.46 0.80
CA ASP A 59 -14.60 18.72 0.61
C ASP A 59 -15.63 19.67 -0.04
N ILE A 60 -16.25 19.22 -1.13
CA ILE A 60 -17.29 19.99 -1.86
C ILE A 60 -18.46 19.07 -2.08
N ALA A 61 -19.60 19.41 -1.51
CA ALA A 61 -20.81 18.61 -1.62
C ALA A 61 -21.94 19.39 -2.30
N LEU A 62 -22.73 18.67 -3.08
CA LEU A 62 -24.01 19.13 -3.63
C LEU A 62 -25.11 18.25 -3.06
N GLU A 63 -25.99 18.88 -2.28
CA GLU A 63 -27.19 18.24 -1.76
C GLU A 63 -28.40 18.67 -2.63
N PHE A 64 -29.27 17.74 -2.94
CA PHE A 64 -30.45 18.00 -3.74
C PHE A 64 -31.68 17.19 -3.28
N GLY A 65 -32.83 17.76 -3.49
CA GLY A 65 -34.11 17.09 -3.31
C GLY A 65 -34.97 17.30 -4.57
N LEU A 66 -35.49 16.22 -5.12
CA LEU A 66 -36.29 16.22 -6.34
C LEU A 66 -37.61 15.49 -6.12
N PHE A 67 -38.69 16.09 -6.60
CA PHE A 67 -40.02 15.50 -6.65
C PHE A 67 -40.57 15.02 -5.29
N ASP A 68 -40.11 15.61 -4.18
CA ASP A 68 -40.44 15.24 -2.78
C ASP A 68 -40.22 13.74 -2.43
N CYS A 69 -39.61 12.98 -3.32
CA CYS A 69 -39.36 11.55 -3.17
C CYS A 69 -37.90 11.13 -3.31
N LEU A 70 -37.08 11.93 -3.97
CA LEU A 70 -35.65 11.63 -4.15
C LEU A 70 -34.81 12.71 -3.48
N THR A 71 -33.96 12.30 -2.54
CA THR A 71 -32.90 13.14 -1.97
C THR A 71 -31.55 12.52 -2.27
N GLY A 72 -30.54 13.35 -2.41
CA GLY A 72 -29.19 12.83 -2.64
C GLY A 72 -28.12 13.84 -2.34
N THR A 73 -26.93 13.31 -2.15
CA THR A 73 -25.70 14.05 -1.92
C THR A 73 -24.63 13.51 -2.87
N ILE A 74 -23.93 14.40 -3.53
CA ILE A 74 -22.73 14.09 -4.30
C ILE A 74 -21.60 14.91 -3.71
N GLU A 75 -20.60 14.25 -3.19
CA GLU A 75 -19.45 14.88 -2.55
C GLU A 75 -18.15 14.53 -3.31
N TYR A 76 -17.34 15.53 -3.57
CA TYR A 76 -15.95 15.37 -3.96
C TYR A 76 -15.07 15.73 -2.80
N PHE A 77 -14.19 14.79 -2.40
CA PHE A 77 -13.20 15.02 -1.37
C PHE A 77 -11.78 14.90 -1.90
N LYS A 78 -10.89 15.67 -1.29
CA LYS A 78 -9.45 15.56 -1.52
C LYS A 78 -8.70 15.81 -0.22
N LYS A 79 -7.87 14.83 0.18
CA LYS A 79 -7.02 14.89 1.37
C LYS A 79 -5.57 14.78 0.95
N ASP A 80 -4.82 15.87 1.12
CA ASP A 80 -3.39 15.94 0.89
C ASP A 80 -2.65 15.80 2.23
N SER A 81 -1.97 14.69 2.45
CA SER A 81 -1.03 14.51 3.56
C SER A 81 0.37 14.90 3.09
N LYS A 82 0.97 15.87 3.75
CA LYS A 82 2.27 16.45 3.43
C LYS A 82 3.21 16.33 4.61
N ASP A 83 4.49 16.44 4.31
CA ASP A 83 5.55 16.38 5.31
C ASP A 83 5.51 15.09 6.14
N LEU A 84 5.09 13.98 5.50
CA LEU A 84 5.04 12.67 6.11
C LEU A 84 6.43 12.28 6.60
N LEU A 85 6.50 11.71 7.79
CA LEU A 85 7.73 11.25 8.40
C LEU A 85 8.16 9.90 7.80
N PHE A 86 9.40 9.84 7.35
CA PHE A 86 10.01 8.65 6.79
C PHE A 86 11.38 8.38 7.40
N ASP A 87 11.64 7.12 7.69
CA ASP A 87 12.99 6.62 7.96
C ASP A 87 13.78 6.53 6.66
N VAL A 88 14.69 7.47 6.47
CA VAL A 88 15.57 7.51 5.31
C VAL A 88 16.84 6.75 5.62
N SER A 89 17.03 5.61 4.97
CA SER A 89 18.25 4.80 5.12
C SER A 89 19.50 5.62 4.84
N GLN A 90 20.49 5.45 5.70
CA GLN A 90 21.80 6.10 5.59
C GLN A 90 22.89 5.08 5.27
N PRO A 91 23.96 5.50 4.58
CA PRO A 91 25.15 4.65 4.44
C PRO A 91 25.72 4.29 5.80
N ALA A 92 26.24 3.07 5.95
CA ALA A 92 26.84 2.59 7.20
C ALA A 92 27.97 3.49 7.74
N SER A 93 28.62 4.28 6.88
CA SER A 93 29.64 5.26 7.25
C SER A 93 29.14 6.41 8.11
N VAL A 94 27.82 6.64 8.16
CA VAL A 94 27.19 7.68 9.00
C VAL A 94 27.06 7.22 10.46
N GLY A 95 27.12 5.91 10.72
CA GLY A 95 27.05 5.34 12.06
C GLY A 95 25.63 5.09 12.58
N VAL A 96 24.60 5.43 11.80
CA VAL A 96 23.19 5.09 12.05
C VAL A 96 22.59 4.49 10.79
N THR A 97 21.56 3.66 10.95
CA THR A 97 20.89 2.97 9.84
C THR A 97 19.91 3.87 9.07
N SER A 98 19.29 4.80 9.78
CA SER A 98 18.32 5.73 9.20
C SER A 98 18.27 7.06 9.94
N ILE A 99 17.69 8.05 9.30
CA ILE A 99 17.39 9.38 9.86
C ILE A 99 15.94 9.70 9.48
N ILE A 100 15.14 10.13 10.47
CA ILE A 100 13.75 10.52 10.25
C ILE A 100 13.70 11.89 9.55
N GLN A 101 12.94 11.98 8.46
CA GLN A 101 12.80 13.20 7.67
C GLN A 101 11.37 13.40 7.19
N ASN A 102 10.93 14.66 7.06
CA ASN A 102 9.62 15.03 6.50
C ASN A 102 9.69 15.11 4.97
N ILE A 103 9.41 14.04 4.27
CA ILE A 103 9.67 14.01 2.83
C ILE A 103 8.54 13.43 1.99
N GLY A 104 7.49 12.96 2.60
CA GLY A 104 6.41 12.31 1.87
C GLY A 104 5.25 13.25 1.54
N LYS A 105 4.62 13.03 0.39
CA LYS A 105 3.31 13.57 0.08
C LYS A 105 2.43 12.52 -0.56
N VAL A 106 1.28 12.27 0.05
CA VAL A 106 0.25 11.36 -0.45
C VAL A 106 -1.07 12.12 -0.59
N THR A 107 -1.76 11.88 -1.70
CA THR A 107 -3.08 12.45 -1.96
C THR A 107 -4.10 11.32 -2.01
N ASN A 108 -5.17 11.45 -1.24
CA ASN A 108 -6.39 10.67 -1.35
C ASN A 108 -7.47 11.57 -1.93
N SER A 109 -8.13 11.16 -3.00
CA SER A 109 -9.23 11.91 -3.58
C SER A 109 -10.32 10.95 -4.05
N GLY A 110 -11.57 11.41 -4.01
CA GLY A 110 -12.67 10.54 -4.37
C GLY A 110 -13.97 11.28 -4.57
N VAL A 111 -14.96 10.49 -4.94
CA VAL A 111 -16.35 10.93 -5.05
C VAL A 111 -17.20 10.00 -4.22
N GLU A 112 -18.07 10.58 -3.41
CA GLU A 112 -19.10 9.89 -2.64
C GLU A 112 -20.47 10.29 -3.17
N ILE A 113 -21.33 9.30 -3.36
CA ILE A 113 -22.69 9.49 -3.85
C ILE A 113 -23.62 8.81 -2.87
N GLU A 114 -24.61 9.50 -2.39
CA GLU A 114 -25.68 8.98 -1.57
C GLU A 114 -27.02 9.37 -2.16
N LEU A 115 -27.92 8.42 -2.30
CA LEU A 115 -29.25 8.59 -2.85
C LEU A 115 -30.27 7.89 -1.97
N ASP A 116 -31.32 8.61 -1.59
CA ASP A 116 -32.47 8.07 -0.89
C ASP A 116 -33.75 8.34 -1.70
N TYR A 117 -34.47 7.28 -1.99
CA TYR A 117 -35.69 7.31 -2.75
C TYR A 117 -36.87 6.76 -1.96
N ASN A 118 -37.84 7.60 -1.73
CA ASN A 118 -39.14 7.22 -1.14
C ASN A 118 -40.08 6.76 -2.26
N ALA A 119 -40.03 5.46 -2.57
CA ALA A 119 -40.71 4.90 -3.74
C ALA A 119 -42.24 4.96 -3.60
N PHE A 120 -42.73 4.76 -2.38
CA PHE A 120 -44.15 4.74 -2.12
C PHE A 120 -44.46 5.06 -0.64
N LYS A 121 -45.44 5.91 -0.42
CA LYS A 121 -45.93 6.22 0.93
C LYS A 121 -47.42 6.50 0.91
N ASN A 122 -48.17 5.72 1.66
CA ASN A 122 -49.61 5.96 1.91
C ASN A 122 -49.92 5.68 3.38
N LYS A 123 -51.23 5.56 3.74
CA LYS A 123 -51.69 5.36 5.11
C LYS A 123 -51.16 4.05 5.75
N ASP A 124 -51.08 2.99 4.96
CA ASP A 124 -50.73 1.64 5.43
C ASP A 124 -49.35 1.18 5.01
N TRP A 125 -48.79 1.77 3.95
CA TRP A 125 -47.51 1.37 3.36
C TRP A 125 -46.49 2.51 3.28
N SER A 126 -45.25 2.20 3.55
CA SER A 126 -44.09 3.05 3.23
C SER A 126 -42.98 2.17 2.68
N VAL A 127 -42.44 2.56 1.51
CA VAL A 127 -41.33 1.87 0.88
C VAL A 127 -40.23 2.90 0.54
N SER A 128 -39.04 2.69 1.06
CA SER A 128 -37.88 3.50 0.76
C SER A 128 -36.67 2.65 0.39
N VAL A 129 -35.85 3.17 -0.50
CA VAL A 129 -34.62 2.57 -0.95
C VAL A 129 -33.51 3.61 -0.83
N GLY A 130 -32.43 3.25 -0.14
CA GLY A 130 -31.21 4.07 -0.08
C GLY A 130 -30.04 3.34 -0.74
N ALA A 131 -29.16 4.08 -1.37
CA ALA A 131 -27.93 3.55 -1.95
C ALA A 131 -26.79 4.55 -1.79
N ASN A 132 -25.58 4.05 -1.52
CA ASN A 132 -24.38 4.86 -1.55
C ASN A 132 -23.27 4.16 -2.33
N ALA A 133 -22.37 4.96 -2.89
CA ALA A 133 -21.19 4.50 -3.61
C ALA A 133 -20.03 5.45 -3.36
N THR A 134 -18.86 4.89 -3.04
CA THR A 134 -17.63 5.65 -2.82
C THR A 134 -16.56 5.17 -3.78
N PHE A 135 -15.95 6.10 -4.49
CA PHE A 135 -14.83 5.91 -5.40
C PHE A 135 -13.61 6.61 -4.80
N VAL A 136 -12.52 5.88 -4.53
CA VAL A 136 -11.32 6.44 -3.91
C VAL A 136 -10.10 6.18 -4.78
N LYS A 137 -9.26 7.20 -4.93
CA LYS A 137 -7.93 7.10 -5.55
C LYS A 137 -6.87 7.61 -4.59
N ASN A 138 -5.90 6.76 -4.31
CA ASN A 138 -4.71 7.09 -3.55
C ASN A 138 -3.54 7.30 -4.50
N LYS A 139 -2.72 8.32 -4.28
CA LYS A 139 -1.56 8.61 -5.12
C LYS A 139 -0.41 9.22 -4.33
N ILE A 140 0.76 8.62 -4.45
CA ILE A 140 2.01 9.19 -3.96
C ILE A 140 2.40 10.35 -4.87
N LYS A 141 2.59 11.52 -4.31
CA LYS A 141 2.96 12.74 -5.05
C LYS A 141 4.44 13.07 -4.93
N ASN A 142 5.04 12.73 -3.81
CA ASN A 142 6.45 12.98 -3.57
C ASN A 142 7.03 11.90 -2.65
N LEU A 143 8.23 11.45 -2.98
CA LEU A 143 9.06 10.55 -2.19
C LEU A 143 10.43 11.18 -1.92
N PRO A 144 11.18 10.68 -0.90
CA PRO A 144 12.59 11.03 -0.71
C PRO A 144 13.40 10.89 -1.99
N ALA A 145 14.41 11.75 -2.18
CA ALA A 145 15.26 11.72 -3.37
C ALA A 145 15.91 10.34 -3.60
N THR A 146 16.28 9.65 -2.52
CA THR A 146 16.86 8.29 -2.55
C THR A 146 15.88 7.21 -3.04
N MET A 147 14.58 7.49 -2.99
CA MET A 147 13.51 6.54 -3.36
C MET A 147 12.82 6.91 -4.68
N LYS A 148 13.16 8.06 -5.31
CA LYS A 148 12.45 8.54 -6.50
C LYS A 148 12.57 7.64 -7.70
N GLU A 149 13.76 7.14 -7.99
CA GLU A 149 14.01 6.35 -9.20
C GLU A 149 13.53 4.90 -9.04
N ASN A 150 13.92 4.27 -7.94
CA ASN A 150 13.69 2.84 -7.74
C ASN A 150 12.44 2.55 -6.92
N GLY A 151 11.85 3.56 -6.29
CA GLY A 151 10.79 3.41 -5.32
C GLY A 151 11.26 2.78 -4.01
N TYR A 152 10.32 2.47 -3.14
CA TYR A 152 10.55 1.79 -1.88
C TYR A 152 9.67 0.54 -1.79
N ILE A 153 10.27 -0.61 -1.49
CA ILE A 153 9.55 -1.88 -1.35
C ILE A 153 9.25 -2.10 0.12
N SER A 154 7.97 -2.20 0.45
CA SER A 154 7.45 -2.50 1.79
C SER A 154 6.61 -3.78 1.73
N GLY A 155 7.19 -4.89 2.18
CA GLY A 155 6.55 -6.20 2.09
C GLY A 155 6.19 -6.57 0.66
N SER A 156 4.91 -6.78 0.38
CA SER A 156 4.39 -7.10 -0.96
C SER A 156 4.00 -5.88 -1.79
N LYS A 157 4.32 -4.68 -1.35
CA LYS A 157 3.95 -3.42 -2.01
C LYS A 157 5.18 -2.64 -2.43
N LYS A 158 5.03 -1.81 -3.46
CA LYS A 158 6.07 -0.89 -3.90
C LYS A 158 5.52 0.53 -3.98
N TRP A 159 6.16 1.42 -3.28
CA TRP A 159 5.86 2.85 -3.32
C TRP A 159 6.69 3.51 -4.41
N LEU A 160 6.03 4.12 -5.36
CA LEU A 160 6.63 4.85 -6.46
C LEU A 160 5.82 6.12 -6.71
N GLU A 161 6.46 7.22 -7.06
CA GLU A 161 5.74 8.46 -7.39
C GLU A 161 4.74 8.21 -8.53
N GLY A 162 3.54 8.72 -8.35
CA GLY A 162 2.44 8.52 -9.30
C GLY A 162 1.60 7.26 -9.07
N LYS A 163 2.07 6.30 -8.28
CA LYS A 163 1.36 5.08 -7.91
C LYS A 163 0.67 5.21 -6.56
N SER A 164 -0.17 4.24 -6.23
CA SER A 164 -0.79 4.12 -4.91
C SER A 164 0.15 3.44 -3.93
N ILE A 165 0.08 3.82 -2.63
CA ILE A 165 0.76 3.08 -1.55
C ILE A 165 0.21 1.66 -1.37
N TYR A 166 -0.93 1.36 -1.96
CA TYR A 166 -1.66 0.10 -1.85
C TYR A 166 -1.44 -0.83 -3.03
N GLU A 167 -0.61 -0.45 -4.02
CA GLU A 167 -0.32 -1.30 -5.17
C GLU A 167 0.63 -2.44 -4.79
N PHE A 168 0.25 -3.65 -5.21
CA PHE A 168 1.07 -4.84 -5.03
C PHE A 168 2.23 -4.87 -6.01
N TRP A 169 3.38 -5.33 -5.54
CA TRP A 169 4.61 -5.54 -6.29
C TRP A 169 5.01 -6.98 -6.18
N LEU A 170 4.60 -7.78 -7.16
CA LEU A 170 4.71 -9.23 -7.10
C LEU A 170 5.41 -9.79 -8.34
N ARG A 171 5.97 -10.99 -8.18
CA ARG A 171 6.46 -11.77 -9.32
C ARG A 171 5.32 -12.08 -10.26
N GLN A 172 5.57 -11.93 -11.56
CA GLN A 172 4.55 -12.14 -12.58
C GLN A 172 4.44 -13.63 -12.88
N TRP A 173 3.36 -14.23 -12.38
CA TRP A 173 3.00 -15.61 -12.64
C TRP A 173 2.47 -15.79 -14.06
N HIS A 174 2.93 -16.84 -14.76
CA HIS A 174 2.43 -17.17 -16.10
C HIS A 174 1.54 -18.41 -16.13
N GLY A 175 1.90 -19.43 -15.38
CA GLY A 175 1.18 -20.71 -15.38
C GLY A 175 2.08 -21.87 -15.00
N VAL A 176 1.66 -23.06 -15.38
CA VAL A 176 2.41 -24.30 -15.14
C VAL A 176 2.86 -24.86 -16.49
N ASP A 177 4.10 -25.30 -16.57
CA ASP A 177 4.60 -26.02 -17.74
C ASP A 177 3.88 -27.37 -17.88
N PRO A 178 3.14 -27.60 -18.96
CA PRO A 178 2.37 -28.83 -19.12
C PRO A 178 3.25 -30.09 -19.31
N GLN A 179 4.55 -29.91 -19.62
CA GLN A 179 5.48 -31.04 -19.84
C GLN A 179 6.22 -31.43 -18.56
N THR A 180 6.63 -30.45 -17.75
CA THR A 180 7.44 -30.69 -16.55
C THR A 180 6.64 -30.58 -15.26
N GLY A 181 5.52 -29.85 -15.27
CA GLY A 181 4.75 -29.51 -14.08
C GLY A 181 5.33 -28.34 -13.27
N ASP A 182 6.39 -27.72 -13.76
CA ASP A 182 7.04 -26.59 -13.08
C ASP A 182 6.19 -25.32 -13.17
N GLY A 183 6.20 -24.51 -12.11
CA GLY A 183 5.63 -23.18 -12.13
C GLY A 183 6.46 -22.23 -12.98
N LEU A 184 5.82 -21.52 -13.91
CA LEU A 184 6.46 -20.58 -14.81
C LEU A 184 6.12 -19.14 -14.44
N TYR A 185 7.14 -18.30 -14.41
CA TYR A 185 7.06 -16.87 -14.20
C TYR A 185 7.59 -16.13 -15.43
N VAL A 186 7.15 -14.90 -15.63
CA VAL A 186 7.77 -14.01 -16.65
C VAL A 186 9.22 -13.75 -16.23
N ALA A 187 10.16 -14.01 -17.13
CA ALA A 187 11.58 -13.79 -16.88
C ALA A 187 11.94 -12.29 -16.85
N ASP A 188 12.84 -11.89 -15.96
CA ASP A 188 13.30 -10.50 -15.91
C ASP A 188 14.45 -10.27 -16.91
N VAL A 189 14.07 -10.18 -18.18
CA VAL A 189 15.00 -9.92 -19.29
C VAL A 189 15.63 -8.52 -19.23
N SER A 190 15.02 -7.59 -18.53
CA SER A 190 15.55 -6.24 -18.38
C SER A 190 16.77 -6.21 -17.47
N LYS A 191 16.76 -7.04 -16.45
CA LYS A 191 17.86 -7.20 -15.50
C LYS A 191 18.91 -8.19 -15.99
N TYR A 192 18.48 -9.35 -16.47
CA TYR A 192 19.36 -10.46 -16.85
C TYR A 192 19.61 -10.50 -18.35
N ASN A 193 20.39 -9.54 -18.86
CA ASN A 193 20.83 -9.47 -20.24
C ASN A 193 22.35 -9.23 -20.33
N GLN A 194 22.94 -9.48 -21.50
CA GLN A 194 24.38 -9.34 -21.71
C GLN A 194 24.89 -7.91 -21.47
N GLY A 195 24.06 -6.90 -21.74
CA GLY A 195 24.46 -5.51 -21.57
C GLY A 195 24.61 -5.09 -20.10
N ASN A 196 24.04 -5.87 -19.18
CA ASN A 196 24.12 -5.62 -17.74
C ASN A 196 25.22 -6.42 -17.04
N ILE A 197 26.05 -7.18 -17.76
CA ILE A 197 27.18 -7.90 -17.18
C ILE A 197 28.28 -6.91 -16.83
N GLY A 198 28.65 -6.80 -15.55
CA GLY A 198 29.68 -5.86 -15.09
C GLY A 198 29.87 -5.87 -13.58
N THR A 199 30.63 -4.89 -13.09
CA THR A 199 31.01 -4.76 -11.67
C THR A 199 30.33 -3.59 -10.94
N GLY A 200 29.47 -2.82 -11.61
CA GLY A 200 28.76 -1.67 -11.02
C GLY A 200 27.48 -2.05 -10.28
N ASP A 201 26.95 -1.12 -9.48
CA ASP A 201 25.65 -1.28 -8.83
C ASP A 201 24.53 -1.54 -9.87
N GLY A 202 23.70 -2.54 -9.60
CA GLY A 202 22.64 -2.97 -10.53
C GLY A 202 23.10 -3.93 -11.62
N ASN A 203 24.41 -4.15 -11.80
CA ASN A 203 24.95 -5.12 -12.75
C ASN A 203 24.85 -6.55 -12.21
N ILE A 204 24.90 -7.49 -13.14
CA ILE A 204 24.94 -8.93 -12.85
C ILE A 204 26.32 -9.49 -13.21
N THR A 205 26.69 -10.59 -12.57
CA THR A 205 27.90 -11.33 -12.94
C THR A 205 27.64 -12.24 -14.14
N GLN A 206 28.70 -12.65 -14.84
CA GLN A 206 28.61 -13.65 -15.92
C GLN A 206 27.96 -14.95 -15.41
N SER A 207 28.31 -15.41 -14.20
CA SER A 207 27.76 -16.62 -13.61
C SER A 207 26.24 -16.50 -13.39
N GLN A 208 25.75 -15.35 -12.91
CA GLN A 208 24.32 -15.10 -12.74
C GLN A 208 23.57 -15.11 -14.09
N PHE A 209 24.18 -14.58 -15.13
CA PHE A 209 23.61 -14.62 -16.47
C PHE A 209 23.57 -16.05 -17.04
N ASP A 210 24.62 -16.84 -16.83
CA ASP A 210 24.69 -18.23 -17.30
C ASP A 210 23.68 -19.11 -16.54
N GLU A 211 23.48 -18.88 -15.24
CA GLU A 211 22.44 -19.55 -14.46
C GLU A 211 21.03 -19.15 -14.90
N TYR A 212 20.81 -17.86 -15.10
CA TYR A 212 19.55 -17.34 -15.65
C TYR A 212 19.20 -18.07 -16.97
N LYS A 213 20.13 -18.14 -17.89
CA LYS A 213 19.93 -18.81 -19.20
C LYS A 213 19.52 -20.28 -19.10
N LYS A 214 19.94 -21.00 -18.06
CA LYS A 214 19.56 -22.39 -17.83
C LYS A 214 18.10 -22.56 -17.39
N THR A 215 17.51 -21.53 -16.80
CA THR A 215 16.15 -21.56 -16.27
C THR A 215 15.12 -20.96 -17.21
N VAL A 216 15.56 -20.30 -18.29
CA VAL A 216 14.68 -19.61 -19.24
C VAL A 216 14.22 -20.55 -20.33
N VAL A 217 12.91 -20.57 -20.55
CA VAL A 217 12.25 -21.22 -21.68
C VAL A 217 11.44 -20.18 -22.46
N THR A 218 11.36 -20.34 -23.76
CA THR A 218 10.54 -19.46 -24.61
C THR A 218 9.27 -20.20 -25.02
N ILE A 219 8.12 -19.71 -24.59
CA ILE A 219 6.81 -20.24 -24.93
C ILE A 219 5.98 -19.10 -25.55
N ASP A 220 5.41 -19.32 -26.71
CA ASP A 220 4.61 -18.31 -27.44
C ASP A 220 5.28 -16.93 -27.58
N GLY A 221 6.61 -16.94 -27.78
CA GLY A 221 7.41 -15.73 -27.94
C GLY A 221 7.66 -14.96 -26.64
N LYS A 222 7.27 -15.50 -25.47
CA LYS A 222 7.56 -14.94 -24.16
C LYS A 222 8.70 -15.68 -23.49
N GLU A 223 9.64 -14.96 -22.92
CA GLU A 223 10.68 -15.54 -22.07
C GLU A 223 10.14 -15.77 -20.67
N LEU A 224 10.09 -17.04 -20.26
CA LEU A 224 9.58 -17.52 -18.99
C LEU A 224 10.69 -18.21 -18.22
N THR A 225 10.60 -18.25 -16.90
CA THR A 225 11.56 -18.94 -16.03
C THR A 225 10.84 -19.76 -14.98
N ASN A 226 11.38 -20.93 -14.66
CA ASN A 226 10.94 -21.72 -13.52
C ASN A 226 11.61 -21.32 -12.20
N SER A 227 12.49 -20.33 -12.24
CA SER A 227 13.23 -19.87 -11.07
C SER A 227 12.63 -18.59 -10.46
N TYR A 228 12.32 -18.64 -9.19
CA TYR A 228 11.90 -17.50 -8.38
C TYR A 228 12.88 -16.33 -8.43
N THR A 229 14.18 -16.62 -8.47
CA THR A 229 15.25 -15.62 -8.44
C THR A 229 15.23 -14.74 -9.67
N TYR A 230 14.90 -15.32 -10.83
CA TYR A 230 14.96 -14.65 -12.12
C TYR A 230 13.59 -14.17 -12.63
N ALA A 231 12.56 -14.33 -11.81
CA ALA A 231 11.23 -13.87 -12.12
C ALA A 231 11.14 -12.34 -12.06
N LYS A 232 10.50 -11.75 -13.06
CA LYS A 232 10.22 -10.32 -13.12
C LYS A 232 9.21 -9.92 -12.06
N TYR A 233 9.50 -8.85 -11.32
CA TYR A 233 8.54 -8.16 -10.49
C TYR A 233 7.84 -7.06 -11.29
N ASP A 234 6.55 -6.91 -11.09
CA ASP A 234 5.79 -5.81 -11.66
C ASP A 234 4.58 -5.45 -10.77
N PHE A 235 3.96 -4.30 -11.05
CA PHE A 235 2.73 -3.91 -10.38
C PHE A 235 1.60 -4.87 -10.74
N SER A 236 0.93 -5.40 -9.72
CA SER A 236 -0.06 -6.46 -9.84
C SER A 236 -1.42 -6.06 -9.28
N GLY A 237 -1.79 -4.79 -9.46
CA GLY A 237 -3.05 -4.23 -8.99
C GLY A 237 -2.97 -3.65 -7.59
N SER A 238 -4.08 -3.14 -7.10
CA SER A 238 -4.21 -2.42 -5.84
C SER A 238 -5.17 -3.12 -4.88
N SER A 239 -4.92 -2.99 -3.58
CA SER A 239 -5.89 -3.43 -2.57
C SER A 239 -7.06 -2.46 -2.36
N ILE A 240 -7.02 -1.25 -2.96
CA ILE A 240 -8.15 -0.34 -2.94
C ILE A 240 -9.19 -0.82 -3.97
N PRO A 241 -10.46 -1.00 -3.58
CA PRO A 241 -11.53 -1.31 -4.50
C PRO A 241 -11.80 -0.15 -5.46
N ASP A 242 -12.31 -0.46 -6.65
CA ASP A 242 -12.72 0.55 -7.62
C ASP A 242 -13.94 1.31 -7.13
N VAL A 243 -14.88 0.60 -6.47
CA VAL A 243 -16.06 1.15 -5.81
C VAL A 243 -16.48 0.29 -4.64
N TYR A 244 -16.91 0.92 -3.58
CA TYR A 244 -17.55 0.27 -2.45
C TYR A 244 -18.73 1.09 -1.94
N GLY A 245 -19.67 0.42 -1.26
CA GLY A 245 -20.85 1.09 -0.74
C GLY A 245 -21.88 0.12 -0.21
N GLY A 246 -23.10 0.56 -0.18
CA GLY A 246 -24.23 -0.24 0.26
C GLY A 246 -25.54 0.20 -0.39
N PHE A 247 -26.53 -0.64 -0.23
CA PHE A 247 -27.89 -0.26 -0.49
C PHE A 247 -28.80 -0.86 0.60
N ASN A 248 -29.87 -0.17 0.87
CA ASN A 248 -30.86 -0.59 1.84
C ASN A 248 -32.27 -0.46 1.27
N VAL A 249 -33.13 -1.35 1.72
CA VAL A 249 -34.56 -1.33 1.41
C VAL A 249 -35.33 -1.37 2.72
N ARG A 250 -36.27 -0.48 2.90
CA ARG A 250 -37.18 -0.47 4.05
C ARG A 250 -38.60 -0.53 3.55
N VAL A 251 -39.37 -1.45 4.12
CA VAL A 251 -40.76 -1.63 3.81
C VAL A 251 -41.54 -1.65 5.12
N SER A 252 -42.45 -0.73 5.31
CA SER A 252 -43.37 -0.71 6.44
C SER A 252 -44.79 -0.97 5.93
N TYR A 253 -45.46 -1.89 6.58
CA TYR A 253 -46.86 -2.18 6.35
C TYR A 253 -47.63 -2.23 7.69
N LYS A 254 -48.47 -1.25 7.94
CA LYS A 254 -49.18 -1.08 9.21
C LYS A 254 -48.22 -1.11 10.40
N ASN A 255 -48.24 -2.21 11.17
CA ASN A 255 -47.42 -2.41 12.38
C ASN A 255 -46.21 -3.30 12.11
N PHE A 256 -45.92 -3.66 10.85
CA PHE A 256 -44.78 -4.50 10.48
C PHE A 256 -43.74 -3.66 9.72
N ASP A 257 -42.50 -3.78 10.14
CA ASP A 257 -41.35 -3.15 9.48
C ASP A 257 -40.35 -4.22 9.05
N LEU A 258 -39.92 -4.15 7.81
CA LEU A 258 -38.85 -4.95 7.26
C LEU A 258 -37.75 -4.02 6.76
N ALA A 259 -36.52 -4.27 7.18
CA ALA A 259 -35.33 -3.59 6.64
C ALA A 259 -34.30 -4.62 6.18
N ALA A 260 -33.78 -4.43 4.99
CA ALA A 260 -32.68 -5.18 4.44
C ALA A 260 -31.54 -4.22 4.08
N VAL A 261 -30.33 -4.54 4.53
CA VAL A 261 -29.12 -3.75 4.26
C VAL A 261 -28.09 -4.64 3.60
N PHE A 262 -27.53 -4.17 2.52
CA PHE A 262 -26.52 -4.84 1.73
C PHE A 262 -25.29 -3.96 1.63
N SER A 263 -24.10 -4.56 1.72
CA SER A 263 -22.84 -3.91 1.44
C SER A 263 -22.18 -4.57 0.24
N TYR A 264 -21.46 -3.80 -0.55
CA TYR A 264 -20.72 -4.30 -1.70
C TYR A 264 -19.35 -3.64 -1.81
N GLN A 265 -18.44 -4.39 -2.38
CA GLN A 265 -17.10 -3.93 -2.74
C GLN A 265 -16.73 -4.60 -4.06
N LEU A 266 -16.44 -3.80 -5.08
CA LEU A 266 -16.10 -4.27 -6.41
C LEU A 266 -14.70 -3.80 -6.78
N GLY A 267 -13.95 -4.67 -7.45
CA GLY A 267 -12.54 -4.42 -7.72
C GLY A 267 -11.68 -4.58 -6.46
N GLY A 268 -10.42 -4.15 -6.58
CA GLY A 268 -9.42 -4.38 -5.56
C GLY A 268 -8.90 -5.83 -5.55
N GLN A 269 -7.74 -6.03 -4.97
CA GLN A 269 -7.09 -7.32 -4.86
C GLN A 269 -6.68 -7.60 -3.42
N ILE A 270 -6.67 -8.87 -3.04
CA ILE A 270 -6.25 -9.33 -1.73
C ILE A 270 -5.10 -10.33 -1.93
N LEU A 271 -4.03 -10.14 -1.17
CA LEU A 271 -2.98 -11.14 -1.07
C LEU A 271 -3.38 -12.18 -0.02
N ASP A 272 -3.74 -13.39 -0.47
CA ASP A 272 -4.09 -14.50 0.43
C ASP A 272 -2.82 -15.24 0.88
N THR A 273 -2.26 -14.77 1.97
CA THR A 273 -1.08 -15.39 2.59
C THR A 273 -1.39 -16.72 3.27
N ASN A 274 -2.62 -16.91 3.75
CA ASN A 274 -3.04 -18.16 4.37
C ASN A 274 -3.10 -19.27 3.33
N TYR A 275 -3.69 -19.00 2.17
CA TYR A 275 -3.71 -19.94 1.07
C TYR A 275 -2.28 -20.27 0.58
N ALA A 276 -1.42 -19.26 0.44
CA ALA A 276 -0.03 -19.47 0.06
C ALA A 276 0.72 -20.36 1.07
N THR A 277 0.50 -20.18 2.37
CA THR A 277 1.09 -21.01 3.43
C THR A 277 0.56 -22.45 3.36
N MET A 278 -0.74 -22.63 3.21
CA MET A 278 -1.35 -23.99 3.10
C MET A 278 -0.88 -24.75 1.87
N MET A 279 -0.59 -24.05 0.77
CA MET A 279 -0.05 -24.66 -0.46
C MET A 279 1.46 -24.85 -0.44
N SER A 280 2.16 -24.37 0.59
CA SER A 280 3.59 -24.57 0.76
C SER A 280 3.88 -25.99 1.23
N MET A 281 4.67 -26.72 0.46
CA MET A 281 5.09 -28.09 0.81
C MET A 281 6.17 -28.12 1.91
N THR A 282 6.66 -26.98 2.37
CA THR A 282 7.79 -26.92 3.30
C THR A 282 7.39 -27.01 4.76
N GLU A 283 6.12 -26.87 5.11
CA GLU A 283 5.64 -27.01 6.47
C GLU A 283 4.88 -28.34 6.66
N PHE A 284 5.58 -29.32 7.22
CA PHE A 284 4.98 -30.56 7.70
C PHE A 284 4.02 -30.25 8.86
N GLY A 285 2.74 -30.46 8.69
CA GLY A 285 1.76 -30.44 9.77
C GLY A 285 0.49 -29.62 9.53
N TYR A 286 0.39 -28.92 8.42
CA TYR A 286 -0.89 -28.31 8.02
C TYR A 286 -1.66 -29.30 7.16
N ALA A 287 -2.93 -29.55 7.54
CA ALA A 287 -3.81 -30.39 6.75
C ALA A 287 -3.98 -29.81 5.34
N GLN A 288 -3.67 -30.64 4.37
CA GLN A 288 -4.00 -30.37 2.96
C GLN A 288 -5.50 -30.55 2.74
#